data_d10b177c93a646e0fc7a6e6fc8fd7b88
#
_entry.id   d10b177c93a646e0fc7a6e6fc8fd7b88
#
_cell.length_a   1.000
_cell.length_b   1.000
_cell.length_c   1.000
_cell.angle_alpha   90.00
_cell.angle_beta   90.00
_cell.angle_gamma   90.00
#
_symmetry.space_group_name_H-M   'P 1'
#
loop_
_entity.id
_entity.type
_entity.pdbx_description
1 polymer ?
#
loop_
_entity_poly.entity_id
_entity_poly.type
_entity_poly.pdbx_seq_one_letter_code
_entity_poly.pdbx_strand_id
1 'polypeptide(L)'
;MAETLISPGVLTRENDQSQITSLPVQAGAAIVGPTVKGQVEIPTLVTTYSEYLANFGSTFESGSDTYSFLTSISAYNYFNSGGESLLVTRVQSGTFTSATSSFVSGTIAEQANNIFTLETIGDKAKGIFSVIVRRGDDVTKSKSILESFTNVSLDPKQPNYIARIIGDQKQVMRGSGADSYLQTSGSFRNASRYIRVKSVDEKTPDYFDNSGVAKDNYTGSIPVAQSGTLGDASGNIVAAGANYYENINTNTQGLAGTDYLNALGLLANADEFQYNVITTPGL
;
A
#
# COMPACT_ATOMS: atom_id res chain seq x y z
N MET A 1 -27.95 0.19 -23.90
CA MET A 1 -29.26 -0.30 -24.44
C MET A 1 -29.03 -1.74 -24.87
N ALA A 2 -29.85 -2.66 -24.38
CA ALA A 2 -29.81 -4.04 -24.86
C ALA A 2 -30.55 -4.09 -26.19
N GLU A 3 -29.89 -4.45 -27.26
CA GLU A 3 -30.49 -4.69 -28.53
C GLU A 3 -31.30 -5.98 -28.52
N THR A 4 -32.59 -5.91 -28.77
CA THR A 4 -33.48 -7.08 -28.89
C THR A 4 -33.43 -7.61 -30.32
N LEU A 5 -32.92 -8.82 -30.51
CA LEU A 5 -32.95 -9.51 -31.80
C LEU A 5 -34.39 -9.94 -32.11
N ILE A 6 -34.97 -9.39 -33.19
CA ILE A 6 -36.37 -9.65 -33.61
C ILE A 6 -36.45 -10.82 -34.61
N SER A 7 -35.31 -11.29 -35.17
CA SER A 7 -35.29 -12.42 -36.11
C SER A 7 -34.02 -13.26 -35.89
N PRO A 8 -34.00 -14.52 -36.35
CA PRO A 8 -32.78 -15.34 -36.27
C PRO A 8 -31.66 -14.68 -37.06
N GLY A 9 -30.63 -14.28 -36.33
CA GLY A 9 -29.43 -13.64 -36.88
C GLY A 9 -28.21 -14.02 -36.04
N VAL A 10 -27.01 -13.78 -36.58
CA VAL A 10 -25.76 -13.94 -35.84
C VAL A 10 -25.42 -12.58 -35.24
N LEU A 11 -25.42 -12.52 -33.89
CA LEU A 11 -24.90 -11.37 -33.15
C LEU A 11 -23.40 -11.58 -32.94
N THR A 12 -22.57 -10.84 -33.63
CA THR A 12 -21.14 -10.78 -33.32
C THR A 12 -20.88 -9.67 -32.31
N ARG A 13 -20.35 -10.04 -31.16
CA ARG A 13 -19.84 -9.09 -30.16
C ARG A 13 -18.33 -9.03 -30.27
N GLU A 14 -17.81 -7.91 -30.70
CA GLU A 14 -16.38 -7.65 -30.64
C GLU A 14 -15.98 -7.43 -29.18
N ASN A 15 -15.11 -8.26 -28.67
CA ASN A 15 -14.49 -8.10 -27.36
C ASN A 15 -13.03 -7.73 -27.61
N ASP A 16 -12.74 -6.44 -27.54
CA ASP A 16 -11.37 -5.96 -27.65
C ASP A 16 -10.57 -6.45 -26.44
N GLN A 17 -9.68 -7.41 -26.69
CA GLN A 17 -8.73 -7.94 -25.74
C GLN A 17 -7.33 -7.38 -25.98
N SER A 18 -7.21 -6.24 -26.66
CA SER A 18 -5.93 -5.56 -26.79
C SER A 18 -5.39 -5.22 -25.39
N GLN A 19 -4.40 -5.96 -24.97
CA GLN A 19 -3.66 -5.67 -23.75
C GLN A 19 -2.88 -4.37 -23.98
N ILE A 20 -3.23 -3.35 -23.21
CA ILE A 20 -2.35 -2.20 -23.05
C ILE A 20 -1.16 -2.72 -22.25
N THR A 21 -0.08 -3.08 -22.90
CA THR A 21 1.18 -3.39 -22.26
C THR A 21 1.70 -2.09 -21.62
N SER A 22 1.75 -2.04 -20.32
CA SER A 22 2.43 -0.95 -19.61
C SER A 22 3.90 -0.97 -20.03
N LEU A 23 4.45 0.18 -20.35
CA LEU A 23 5.89 0.30 -20.57
C LEU A 23 6.65 -0.14 -19.31
N PRO A 24 7.81 -0.79 -19.45
CA PRO A 24 8.61 -1.21 -18.32
C PRO A 24 9.04 0.01 -17.49
N VAL A 25 9.14 -0.20 -16.18
CA VAL A 25 9.67 0.82 -15.26
C VAL A 25 11.15 1.00 -15.56
N GLN A 26 11.55 2.20 -15.95
CA GLN A 26 12.94 2.54 -16.23
C GLN A 26 13.58 3.23 -15.02
N ALA A 27 14.73 2.76 -14.61
CA ALA A 27 15.51 3.33 -13.53
C ALA A 27 17.01 3.37 -13.87
N GLY A 28 17.74 4.34 -13.34
CA GLY A 28 19.19 4.40 -13.50
C GLY A 28 19.87 3.27 -12.73
N ALA A 29 19.38 2.95 -11.55
CA ALA A 29 19.86 1.82 -10.75
C ALA A 29 18.73 1.16 -9.99
N ALA A 30 18.93 -0.09 -9.56
CA ALA A 30 18.08 -0.81 -8.64
C ALA A 30 18.83 -1.13 -7.35
N ILE A 31 18.16 -0.99 -6.21
CA ILE A 31 18.72 -1.34 -4.91
C ILE A 31 17.75 -2.27 -4.18
N VAL A 32 18.27 -3.36 -3.66
CA VAL A 32 17.50 -4.38 -2.92
C VAL A 32 18.07 -4.52 -1.53
N GLY A 33 17.25 -4.36 -0.50
CA GLY A 33 17.72 -4.52 0.86
C GLY A 33 16.70 -4.05 1.91
N PRO A 34 17.06 -4.17 3.20
CA PRO A 34 16.20 -3.75 4.28
C PRO A 34 16.08 -2.23 4.33
N THR A 35 14.92 -1.73 4.71
CA THR A 35 14.63 -0.31 4.94
C THR A 35 13.77 -0.14 6.19
N VAL A 36 13.73 1.07 6.74
CA VAL A 36 13.03 1.37 8.00
C VAL A 36 11.51 1.18 7.87
N LYS A 37 10.96 1.59 6.74
CA LYS A 37 9.53 1.49 6.41
C LYS A 37 9.36 1.24 4.90
N GLY A 38 8.16 1.23 4.40
CA GLY A 38 7.85 1.05 2.99
C GLY A 38 7.23 -0.30 2.67
N GLN A 39 6.68 -0.43 1.47
CA GLN A 39 6.08 -1.68 1.01
C GLN A 39 7.16 -2.76 0.86
N VAL A 40 6.84 -3.97 1.36
CA VAL A 40 7.75 -5.11 1.30
C VAL A 40 7.60 -5.81 -0.03
N GLU A 41 8.73 -6.15 -0.66
CA GLU A 41 8.81 -6.88 -1.92
C GLU A 41 8.16 -6.17 -3.13
N ILE A 42 7.81 -4.91 -3.01
CA ILE A 42 7.22 -4.12 -4.09
C ILE A 42 8.26 -3.11 -4.60
N PRO A 43 8.78 -3.29 -5.83
CA PRO A 43 9.71 -2.34 -6.40
C PRO A 43 9.07 -0.95 -6.54
N THR A 44 9.68 0.05 -5.96
CA THR A 44 9.18 1.42 -5.94
C THR A 44 10.21 2.35 -6.55
N LEU A 45 9.82 3.05 -7.61
CA LEU A 45 10.67 4.06 -8.25
C LEU A 45 10.66 5.33 -7.42
N VAL A 46 11.85 5.84 -7.12
CA VAL A 46 12.06 7.14 -6.47
C VAL A 46 13.03 7.99 -7.30
N THR A 47 12.75 9.27 -7.40
CA THR A 47 13.50 10.21 -8.25
C THR A 47 14.35 11.20 -7.46
N THR A 48 14.14 11.26 -6.15
CA THR A 48 14.91 12.12 -5.25
C THR A 48 15.17 11.43 -3.92
N TYR A 49 16.22 11.86 -3.22
CA TYR A 49 16.48 11.36 -1.87
C TYR A 49 15.37 11.73 -0.87
N SER A 50 14.73 12.89 -1.04
CA SER A 50 13.57 13.27 -0.21
C SER A 50 12.39 12.34 -0.39
N GLU A 51 12.13 11.88 -1.61
CA GLU A 51 11.12 10.88 -1.91
C GLU A 51 11.49 9.51 -1.32
N TYR A 52 12.78 9.13 -1.39
CA TYR A 52 13.28 7.94 -0.70
C TYR A 52 13.02 8.00 0.81
N LEU A 53 13.34 9.11 1.47
CA LEU A 53 13.08 9.30 2.90
C LEU A 53 11.59 9.21 3.26
N ALA A 54 10.72 9.79 2.44
CA ALA A 54 9.28 9.73 2.65
C ALA A 54 8.74 8.30 2.58
N ASN A 55 9.23 7.50 1.62
CA ASN A 55 8.77 6.13 1.39
C ASN A 55 9.46 5.09 2.28
N PHE A 56 10.77 5.21 2.51
CA PHE A 56 11.60 4.15 3.12
C PHE A 56 12.25 4.54 4.45
N GLY A 57 12.29 5.83 4.78
CA GLY A 57 12.99 6.33 5.96
C GLY A 57 14.51 6.27 5.81
N SER A 58 15.25 6.74 6.82
CA SER A 58 16.72 6.71 6.83
C SER A 58 17.27 6.02 8.06
N THR A 59 16.78 6.38 9.23
CA THR A 59 17.28 5.93 10.53
C THR A 59 16.19 5.29 11.36
N PHE A 60 16.60 4.43 12.26
CA PHE A 60 15.75 3.85 13.30
C PHE A 60 16.53 3.79 14.62
N GLU A 61 15.82 3.75 15.72
CA GLU A 61 16.41 3.62 17.04
C GLU A 61 16.34 2.16 17.50
N SER A 62 17.43 1.65 18.06
CA SER A 62 17.50 0.36 18.74
C SER A 62 18.30 0.50 20.01
N GLY A 63 17.65 0.27 21.15
CA GLY A 63 18.22 0.60 22.45
C GLY A 63 18.35 2.11 22.64
N SER A 64 19.57 2.58 22.89
CA SER A 64 19.90 4.01 23.04
C SER A 64 20.58 4.62 21.81
N ASP A 65 20.79 3.83 20.76
CA ASP A 65 21.57 4.22 19.60
C ASP A 65 20.71 4.32 18.35
N THR A 66 21.12 5.22 17.44
CA THR A 66 20.50 5.43 16.14
C THR A 66 21.30 4.71 15.06
N TYR A 67 20.59 3.94 14.24
CA TYR A 67 21.18 3.13 13.16
C TYR A 67 20.61 3.50 11.80
N SER A 68 21.36 3.21 10.75
CA SER A 68 20.93 3.27 9.36
C SER A 68 21.23 1.96 8.64
N PHE A 69 20.32 1.53 7.79
CA PHE A 69 20.64 0.45 6.86
C PHE A 69 21.64 0.89 5.79
N LEU A 70 22.47 -0.05 5.33
CA LEU A 70 23.36 0.18 4.19
C LEU A 70 22.58 0.55 2.93
N THR A 71 21.37 0.05 2.78
CA THR A 71 20.42 0.44 1.71
C THR A 71 20.15 1.95 1.71
N SER A 72 19.89 2.53 2.88
CA SER A 72 19.65 3.98 3.01
C SER A 72 20.89 4.81 2.74
N ILE A 73 22.03 4.35 3.20
CA ILE A 73 23.35 5.00 2.95
C ILE A 73 23.68 4.96 1.46
N SER A 74 23.46 3.82 0.81
CA SER A 74 23.71 3.65 -0.64
C SER A 74 22.77 4.51 -1.48
N ALA A 75 21.47 4.60 -1.10
CA ALA A 75 20.52 5.49 -1.75
C ALA A 75 20.92 6.98 -1.62
N TYR A 76 21.38 7.38 -0.43
CA TYR A 76 21.91 8.73 -0.22
C TYR A 76 23.10 9.03 -1.15
N ASN A 77 24.08 8.13 -1.17
CA ASN A 77 25.28 8.30 -2.00
C ASN A 77 24.93 8.32 -3.49
N TYR A 78 23.98 7.50 -3.94
CA TYR A 78 23.52 7.49 -5.33
C TYR A 78 22.98 8.84 -5.76
N PHE A 79 22.02 9.41 -5.01
CA PHE A 79 21.43 10.71 -5.35
C PHE A 79 22.44 11.86 -5.17
N ASN A 80 23.28 11.81 -4.14
CA ASN A 80 24.32 12.81 -3.93
C ASN A 80 25.40 12.81 -5.03
N SER A 81 25.57 11.69 -5.71
CA SER A 81 26.48 11.55 -6.86
C SER A 81 25.82 11.89 -8.20
N GLY A 82 24.60 12.43 -8.20
CA GLY A 82 23.89 12.86 -9.41
C GLY A 82 23.00 11.79 -10.05
N GLY A 83 22.65 10.72 -9.30
CA GLY A 83 21.67 9.74 -9.77
C GLY A 83 20.26 10.37 -9.88
N GLU A 84 19.53 10.05 -10.96
CA GLU A 84 18.25 10.67 -11.26
C GLU A 84 17.05 9.79 -10.86
N SER A 85 17.19 8.47 -10.94
CA SER A 85 16.10 7.53 -10.64
C SER A 85 16.63 6.24 -10.05
N LEU A 86 16.03 5.80 -8.96
CA LEU A 86 16.40 4.61 -8.21
C LEU A 86 15.18 3.72 -7.99
N LEU A 87 15.28 2.47 -8.41
CA LEU A 87 14.26 1.45 -8.12
C LEU A 87 14.62 0.77 -6.80
N VAL A 88 13.81 0.97 -5.78
CA VAL A 88 14.05 0.45 -4.43
C VAL A 88 13.11 -0.71 -4.14
N THR A 89 13.66 -1.86 -3.77
CA THR A 89 12.89 -3.02 -3.34
C THR A 89 13.26 -3.37 -1.90
N ARG A 90 12.30 -3.19 -1.00
CA ARG A 90 12.46 -3.54 0.41
C ARG A 90 12.38 -5.04 0.60
N VAL A 91 13.33 -5.59 1.34
CA VAL A 91 13.35 -7.00 1.73
C VAL A 91 13.21 -7.10 3.25
N GLN A 92 12.55 -8.16 3.70
CA GLN A 92 12.45 -8.51 5.12
C GLN A 92 12.45 -10.02 5.29
N SER A 93 12.71 -10.49 6.50
CA SER A 93 12.56 -11.89 6.87
C SER A 93 11.12 -12.22 7.23
N GLY A 94 10.62 -13.35 6.73
CA GLY A 94 9.28 -13.86 7.03
C GLY A 94 8.14 -13.12 6.31
N THR A 95 6.93 -13.29 6.83
CA THR A 95 5.70 -12.75 6.23
C THR A 95 5.31 -11.43 6.86
N PHE A 96 5.00 -10.45 6.02
CA PHE A 96 4.49 -9.15 6.46
C PHE A 96 2.96 -9.10 6.47
N THR A 97 2.40 -8.53 7.54
CA THR A 97 0.98 -8.22 7.65
C THR A 97 0.80 -6.73 7.93
N SER A 98 0.05 -6.05 7.06
CA SER A 98 -0.26 -4.63 7.20
C SER A 98 -1.07 -4.36 8.46
N ALA A 99 -0.78 -3.26 9.15
CA ALA A 99 -1.62 -2.74 10.22
C ALA A 99 -3.03 -2.43 9.70
N THR A 100 -4.02 -2.63 10.55
CA THR A 100 -5.41 -2.43 10.21
C THR A 100 -6.15 -1.60 11.24
N SER A 101 -7.22 -0.95 10.82
CA SER A 101 -8.19 -0.31 11.70
C SER A 101 -9.59 -0.67 11.23
N SER A 102 -10.41 -1.21 12.12
CA SER A 102 -11.78 -1.56 11.82
C SER A 102 -12.73 -0.40 12.16
N PHE A 103 -13.71 -0.20 11.32
CA PHE A 103 -14.86 0.65 11.58
C PHE A 103 -16.13 -0.21 11.49
N VAL A 104 -17.28 0.30 11.88
CA VAL A 104 -18.51 -0.50 12.04
C VAL A 104 -18.85 -1.35 10.80
N SER A 105 -18.48 -0.93 9.60
CA SER A 105 -18.88 -1.59 8.35
C SER A 105 -17.70 -2.04 7.48
N GLY A 106 -16.51 -2.12 8.04
CA GLY A 106 -15.35 -2.60 7.25
C GLY A 106 -14.02 -2.37 7.93
N THR A 107 -12.97 -2.62 7.16
CA THR A 107 -11.59 -2.55 7.64
C THR A 107 -10.72 -1.79 6.65
N ILE A 108 -9.91 -0.90 7.15
CA ILE A 108 -8.86 -0.17 6.43
C ILE A 108 -7.51 -0.76 6.82
N ALA A 109 -6.62 -0.95 5.84
CA ALA A 109 -5.26 -1.39 6.04
C ALA A 109 -4.27 -0.30 5.60
N GLU A 110 -3.15 -0.21 6.29
CA GLU A 110 -2.04 0.65 5.85
C GLU A 110 -1.27 0.01 4.67
N GLN A 111 -0.52 0.81 3.93
CA GLN A 111 0.23 0.37 2.76
C GLN A 111 1.75 0.44 2.92
N ALA A 112 2.26 1.24 3.83
CA ALA A 112 3.67 1.63 3.86
C ALA A 112 4.42 1.19 5.12
N ASN A 113 3.86 0.28 5.93
CA ASN A 113 4.42 -0.15 7.21
C ASN A 113 4.87 1.05 8.08
N ASN A 114 3.96 1.96 8.29
CA ASN A 114 4.14 3.15 9.11
C ASN A 114 2.98 3.29 10.10
N ILE A 115 3.17 4.07 11.15
CA ILE A 115 2.16 4.29 12.18
C ILE A 115 1.28 5.46 11.77
N PHE A 116 -0.02 5.19 11.60
CA PHE A 116 -1.04 6.18 11.29
C PHE A 116 -2.15 6.15 12.33
N THR A 117 -2.78 7.30 12.53
CA THR A 117 -4.05 7.41 13.25
C THR A 117 -5.15 7.62 12.24
N LEU A 118 -6.19 6.78 12.31
CA LEU A 118 -7.38 6.89 11.49
C LEU A 118 -8.51 7.55 12.30
N GLU A 119 -9.15 8.53 11.72
CA GLU A 119 -10.33 9.18 12.29
C GLU A 119 -11.51 9.04 11.32
N THR A 120 -12.68 8.67 11.82
CA THR A 120 -13.92 8.64 11.04
C THR A 120 -14.94 9.61 11.64
N ILE A 121 -15.71 10.25 10.78
CA ILE A 121 -16.79 11.19 11.18
C ILE A 121 -17.97 10.90 10.25
N GLY A 122 -19.06 10.39 10.81
CA GLY A 122 -20.25 10.02 10.06
C GLY A 122 -21.39 11.03 10.10
N ASP A 123 -22.14 11.08 9.01
CA ASP A 123 -23.41 11.80 8.89
C ASP A 123 -24.52 10.80 8.48
N LYS A 124 -25.20 10.28 9.47
CA LYS A 124 -26.29 9.29 9.28
C LYS A 124 -27.47 9.88 8.51
N ALA A 125 -27.71 11.18 8.61
CA ALA A 125 -28.81 11.83 7.90
C ALA A 125 -28.58 11.86 6.39
N LYS A 126 -27.29 11.83 5.95
CA LYS A 126 -26.92 11.83 4.55
C LYS A 126 -26.39 10.48 4.03
N GLY A 127 -26.19 9.51 4.91
CA GLY A 127 -25.62 8.21 4.53
C GLY A 127 -24.17 8.26 4.09
N ILE A 128 -23.41 9.25 4.57
CA ILE A 128 -22.02 9.49 4.23
C ILE A 128 -21.15 9.64 5.47
N PHE A 129 -19.84 9.53 5.28
CA PHE A 129 -18.87 9.77 6.34
C PHE A 129 -17.55 10.30 5.77
N SER A 130 -16.66 10.72 6.63
CA SER A 130 -15.32 11.15 6.28
C SER A 130 -14.29 10.21 6.90
N VAL A 131 -13.20 10.00 6.19
CA VAL A 131 -12.04 9.23 6.65
C VAL A 131 -10.84 10.18 6.63
N ILE A 132 -10.18 10.36 7.76
CA ILE A 132 -9.04 11.25 7.92
C ILE A 132 -7.85 10.41 8.37
N VAL A 133 -6.75 10.50 7.63
CA VAL A 133 -5.46 9.87 7.95
C VAL A 133 -4.57 10.91 8.59
N ARG A 134 -4.08 10.60 9.78
CA ARG A 134 -3.22 11.48 10.58
C ARG A 134 -1.90 10.79 10.89
N ARG A 135 -0.88 11.57 11.22
CA ARG A 135 0.37 11.01 11.73
C ARG A 135 0.12 10.24 13.03
N GLY A 136 0.82 9.12 13.21
CA GLY A 136 0.66 8.28 14.40
C GLY A 136 1.19 8.89 15.70
N ASP A 137 2.05 9.89 15.59
CA ASP A 137 2.67 10.61 16.71
C ASP A 137 1.98 11.94 17.03
N ASP A 138 0.87 12.27 16.35
CA ASP A 138 0.12 13.49 16.62
C ASP A 138 -0.75 13.38 17.88
N VAL A 139 -1.18 14.52 18.38
CA VAL A 139 -2.09 14.60 19.53
C VAL A 139 -3.40 15.28 19.14
N THR A 140 -4.48 14.95 19.84
CA THR A 140 -5.82 15.49 19.56
C THR A 140 -5.89 17.00 19.54
N LYS A 141 -5.04 17.68 20.33
CA LYS A 141 -4.97 19.16 20.36
C LYS A 141 -4.17 19.76 19.20
N SER A 142 -3.30 18.95 18.55
CA SER A 142 -2.47 19.39 17.43
C SER A 142 -2.42 18.26 16.40
N LYS A 143 -3.49 18.19 15.60
CA LYS A 143 -3.65 17.16 14.57
C LYS A 143 -2.77 17.45 13.37
N SER A 144 -1.99 16.45 12.95
CA SER A 144 -1.23 16.46 11.70
C SER A 144 -1.92 15.60 10.65
N ILE A 145 -2.79 16.23 9.85
CA ILE A 145 -3.57 15.53 8.81
C ILE A 145 -2.68 15.30 7.60
N LEU A 146 -2.59 14.05 7.16
CA LEU A 146 -1.87 13.62 5.96
C LEU A 146 -2.78 13.57 4.75
N GLU A 147 -3.96 12.95 4.91
CA GLU A 147 -4.99 12.84 3.87
C GLU A 147 -6.38 12.96 4.49
N SER A 148 -7.33 13.44 3.70
CA SER A 148 -8.73 13.53 4.11
C SER A 148 -9.64 13.17 2.95
N PHE A 149 -10.51 12.18 3.17
CA PHE A 149 -11.52 11.71 2.23
C PHE A 149 -12.90 12.05 2.81
N THR A 150 -13.56 13.04 2.23
CA THR A 150 -14.85 13.54 2.71
C THR A 150 -15.99 13.01 1.86
N ASN A 151 -17.19 12.97 2.44
CA ASN A 151 -18.43 12.56 1.76
C ASN A 151 -18.36 11.14 1.16
N VAL A 152 -17.69 10.22 1.82
CA VAL A 152 -17.55 8.83 1.37
C VAL A 152 -18.83 8.06 1.68
N SER A 153 -19.23 7.16 0.78
CA SER A 153 -20.43 6.32 0.90
C SER A 153 -20.08 4.83 0.99
N LEU A 154 -20.96 4.03 1.57
CA LEU A 154 -20.91 2.56 1.55
C LEU A 154 -21.75 1.96 0.41
N ASP A 155 -22.35 2.78 -0.46
CA ASP A 155 -23.10 2.32 -1.63
C ASP A 155 -22.15 2.06 -2.82
N PRO A 156 -21.98 0.80 -3.28
CA PRO A 156 -21.08 0.48 -4.40
C PRO A 156 -21.49 1.12 -5.73
N LYS A 157 -22.75 1.52 -5.89
CA LYS A 157 -23.26 2.16 -7.10
C LYS A 157 -22.90 3.64 -7.18
N GLN A 158 -22.59 4.26 -6.04
CA GLN A 158 -22.29 5.68 -5.98
C GLN A 158 -20.85 5.99 -6.41
N PRO A 159 -20.61 7.14 -7.05
CA PRO A 159 -19.26 7.55 -7.44
C PRO A 159 -18.33 7.78 -6.24
N ASN A 160 -18.89 8.14 -5.08
CA ASN A 160 -18.18 8.37 -3.83
C ASN A 160 -18.09 7.11 -2.94
N TYR A 161 -18.23 5.92 -3.52
CA TYR A 161 -18.02 4.66 -2.80
C TYR A 161 -16.61 4.58 -2.21
N ILE A 162 -16.50 4.18 -0.94
CA ILE A 162 -15.24 4.20 -0.18
C ILE A 162 -14.07 3.51 -0.90
N ALA A 163 -14.29 2.31 -1.45
CA ALA A 163 -13.24 1.59 -2.14
C ALA A 163 -12.83 2.27 -3.46
N ARG A 164 -13.73 3.03 -4.09
CA ARG A 164 -13.43 3.81 -5.30
C ARG A 164 -12.63 5.08 -4.98
N ILE A 165 -12.94 5.72 -3.86
CA ILE A 165 -12.31 6.99 -3.45
C ILE A 165 -10.93 6.76 -2.84
N ILE A 166 -10.77 5.76 -1.98
CA ILE A 166 -9.51 5.47 -1.28
C ILE A 166 -8.66 4.50 -2.11
N GLY A 167 -9.30 3.48 -2.69
CA GLY A 167 -8.66 2.34 -3.34
C GLY A 167 -8.73 1.07 -2.48
N ASP A 168 -8.73 -0.08 -3.14
CA ASP A 168 -8.74 -1.39 -2.50
C ASP A 168 -7.67 -2.33 -3.06
N GLN A 169 -6.84 -1.85 -3.97
CA GLN A 169 -5.82 -2.67 -4.59
C GLN A 169 -4.71 -3.03 -3.61
N LYS A 170 -4.30 -4.30 -3.69
CA LYS A 170 -3.14 -4.84 -2.99
C LYS A 170 -2.25 -5.56 -3.99
N GLN A 171 -0.99 -5.20 -4.02
CA GLN A 171 0.04 -5.96 -4.71
C GLN A 171 0.67 -6.97 -3.75
N VAL A 172 0.87 -8.16 -4.23
CA VAL A 172 1.50 -9.25 -3.47
C VAL A 172 2.45 -9.98 -4.41
N MET A 173 3.67 -10.20 -3.97
CA MET A 173 4.59 -11.07 -4.69
C MET A 173 4.09 -12.50 -4.65
N ARG A 174 4.12 -13.16 -5.79
CA ARG A 174 3.79 -14.56 -5.99
C ARG A 174 4.91 -15.27 -6.72
N GLY A 175 4.86 -16.61 -6.69
CA GLY A 175 5.94 -17.42 -7.23
C GLY A 175 7.13 -17.51 -6.26
N SER A 176 8.25 -17.95 -6.76
CA SER A 176 9.51 -18.04 -6.01
C SER A 176 10.71 -17.99 -6.94
N GLY A 177 11.80 -17.36 -6.51
CA GLY A 177 13.01 -17.22 -7.30
C GLY A 177 12.74 -16.59 -8.67
N ALA A 178 13.17 -17.23 -9.75
CA ALA A 178 13.03 -16.73 -11.12
C ALA A 178 11.57 -16.61 -11.62
N ASP A 179 10.65 -17.33 -11.01
CA ASP A 179 9.21 -17.29 -11.36
C ASP A 179 8.42 -16.29 -10.51
N SER A 180 9.10 -15.38 -9.83
CA SER A 180 8.45 -14.35 -9.01
C SER A 180 7.77 -13.30 -9.88
N TYR A 181 6.54 -12.94 -9.52
CA TYR A 181 5.76 -11.90 -10.20
C TYR A 181 4.86 -11.15 -9.20
N LEU A 182 4.43 -9.94 -9.57
CA LEU A 182 3.49 -9.16 -8.79
C LEU A 182 2.05 -9.46 -9.21
N GLN A 183 1.24 -9.92 -8.26
CA GLN A 183 -0.19 -10.07 -8.44
C GLN A 183 -0.92 -8.90 -7.80
N THR A 184 -1.68 -8.15 -8.60
CA THR A 184 -2.57 -7.11 -8.10
C THR A 184 -3.97 -7.68 -7.90
N SER A 185 -4.53 -7.49 -6.72
CA SER A 185 -5.91 -7.81 -6.37
C SER A 185 -6.64 -6.55 -5.93
N GLY A 186 -7.98 -6.53 -6.07
CA GLY A 186 -8.81 -5.36 -5.82
C GLY A 186 -9.36 -4.76 -7.11
N SER A 187 -10.43 -3.98 -6.98
CA SER A 187 -11.17 -3.44 -8.12
C SER A 187 -10.84 -1.99 -8.44
N PHE A 188 -10.37 -1.25 -7.44
CA PHE A 188 -10.14 0.19 -7.55
C PHE A 188 -8.71 0.53 -7.19
N ARG A 189 -8.06 1.28 -8.11
CA ARG A 189 -6.70 1.76 -7.89
C ARG A 189 -6.60 2.59 -6.62
N ASN A 190 -5.53 2.40 -5.85
CA ASN A 190 -5.28 3.19 -4.65
C ASN A 190 -5.02 4.65 -5.00
N ALA A 191 -5.90 5.53 -4.53
CA ALA A 191 -5.72 6.98 -4.58
C ALA A 191 -4.94 7.46 -3.36
N SER A 192 -5.13 6.80 -2.21
CA SER A 192 -4.35 7.08 -1.00
C SER A 192 -2.92 6.53 -1.13
N ARG A 193 -1.96 7.29 -0.57
CA ARG A 193 -0.56 6.85 -0.42
C ARG A 193 -0.33 6.01 0.84
N TYR A 194 -1.21 6.13 1.83
CA TYR A 194 -1.01 5.60 3.18
C TYR A 194 -1.90 4.42 3.51
N ILE A 195 -3.12 4.41 3.01
CA ILE A 195 -4.15 3.43 3.36
C ILE A 195 -4.82 2.83 2.13
N ARG A 196 -5.46 1.71 2.30
CA ARG A 196 -6.38 1.08 1.34
C ARG A 196 -7.57 0.46 2.07
N VAL A 197 -8.68 0.32 1.39
CA VAL A 197 -9.83 -0.43 1.92
C VAL A 197 -9.50 -1.93 1.85
N LYS A 198 -9.53 -2.61 3.00
CA LYS A 198 -9.29 -4.06 3.08
C LYS A 198 -10.59 -4.83 2.86
N SER A 199 -11.67 -4.39 3.51
CA SER A 199 -13.02 -4.96 3.33
C SER A 199 -14.09 -3.89 3.56
N VAL A 200 -15.24 -4.09 2.92
CA VAL A 200 -16.50 -3.42 3.25
C VAL A 200 -17.50 -4.52 3.53
N ASP A 201 -17.82 -4.71 4.81
CA ASP A 201 -18.63 -5.81 5.30
C ASP A 201 -20.12 -5.48 5.19
N GLU A 202 -20.48 -4.23 5.49
CA GLU A 202 -21.86 -3.73 5.38
C GLU A 202 -21.97 -2.68 4.26
N LYS A 203 -22.75 -3.00 3.24
CA LYS A 203 -23.03 -2.11 2.11
C LYS A 203 -24.41 -1.48 2.27
N THR A 204 -24.56 -0.23 1.85
CA THR A 204 -25.81 0.53 1.99
C THR A 204 -26.39 0.95 0.63
N PRO A 205 -26.76 0.00 -0.26
CA PRO A 205 -27.28 0.33 -1.57
C PRO A 205 -28.63 1.06 -1.44
N ASP A 206 -28.76 2.17 -2.19
CA ASP A 206 -29.96 3.00 -2.17
C ASP A 206 -30.33 3.38 -0.71
N TYR A 207 -29.45 4.15 -0.05
CA TYR A 207 -29.52 4.49 1.37
C TYR A 207 -30.86 5.06 1.81
N PHE A 208 -31.53 5.82 0.95
CA PHE A 208 -32.82 6.42 1.20
C PHE A 208 -33.97 5.56 0.61
N ASP A 209 -35.12 5.64 1.21
CA ASP A 209 -36.37 5.13 0.64
C ASP A 209 -36.95 6.09 -0.44
N ASN A 210 -38.09 5.72 -1.03
CA ASN A 210 -38.71 6.55 -2.06
C ASN A 210 -39.29 7.89 -1.53
N SER A 211 -39.35 8.03 -0.21
CA SER A 211 -39.80 9.26 0.46
C SER A 211 -38.63 10.15 0.90
N GLY A 212 -37.39 9.71 0.63
CA GLY A 212 -36.18 10.44 1.03
C GLY A 212 -35.80 10.23 2.50
N VAL A 213 -36.35 9.23 3.17
CA VAL A 213 -36.02 8.88 4.54
C VAL A 213 -34.91 7.83 4.55
N ALA A 214 -33.92 8.00 5.42
CA ALA A 214 -32.85 7.02 5.59
C ALA A 214 -33.44 5.69 6.09
N LYS A 215 -33.04 4.59 5.44
CA LYS A 215 -33.50 3.25 5.82
C LYS A 215 -32.89 2.84 7.15
N ASP A 216 -33.71 2.43 8.10
CA ASP A 216 -33.29 2.08 9.48
C ASP A 216 -32.22 0.98 9.51
N ASN A 217 -32.29 0.01 8.59
CA ASN A 217 -31.31 -1.06 8.49
C ASN A 217 -29.91 -0.59 8.06
N TYR A 218 -29.78 0.63 7.50
CA TYR A 218 -28.51 1.18 7.04
C TYR A 218 -27.92 2.26 7.96
N THR A 219 -28.75 2.88 8.79
CA THR A 219 -28.28 3.97 9.66
C THR A 219 -27.23 3.51 10.68
N GLY A 220 -27.32 2.23 11.11
CA GLY A 220 -26.34 1.59 11.99
C GLY A 220 -24.98 1.34 11.33
N SER A 221 -24.94 1.22 9.99
CA SER A 221 -23.73 0.92 9.23
C SER A 221 -22.86 2.16 8.98
N ILE A 222 -23.37 3.37 9.15
CA ILE A 222 -22.58 4.59 8.99
C ILE A 222 -21.65 4.75 10.20
N PRO A 223 -20.32 4.84 9.98
CA PRO A 223 -19.34 4.98 11.04
C PRO A 223 -19.64 6.18 11.94
N VAL A 224 -19.53 6.00 13.24
CA VAL A 224 -19.58 7.10 14.20
C VAL A 224 -18.24 7.83 14.27
N ALA A 225 -18.23 9.00 14.91
CA ALA A 225 -16.98 9.69 15.19
C ALA A 225 -16.08 8.84 16.11
N GLN A 226 -14.96 8.41 15.58
CA GLN A 226 -13.96 7.64 16.33
C GLN A 226 -12.57 7.99 15.84
N SER A 227 -11.57 7.75 16.67
CA SER A 227 -10.16 7.91 16.32
C SER A 227 -9.36 6.78 16.96
N GLY A 228 -8.45 6.19 16.21
CA GLY A 228 -7.60 5.10 16.69
C GLY A 228 -6.38 4.90 15.81
N THR A 229 -5.29 4.44 16.42
CA THR A 229 -4.08 4.06 15.69
C THR A 229 -4.33 2.74 14.95
N LEU A 230 -3.79 2.60 13.75
CA LEU A 230 -3.79 1.32 13.05
C LEU A 230 -2.90 0.34 13.83
N GLY A 231 -3.43 -0.82 14.12
CA GLY A 231 -2.77 -1.87 14.90
C GLY A 231 -2.58 -3.17 14.13
N ASP A 232 -2.08 -4.18 14.84
CA ASP A 232 -1.93 -5.56 14.34
C ASP A 232 -0.97 -5.73 13.16
N ALA A 233 -0.06 -4.77 12.95
CA ALA A 233 1.05 -4.98 12.02
C ALA A 233 1.95 -6.10 12.53
N SER A 234 2.32 -7.01 11.66
CA SER A 234 3.30 -8.06 11.98
C SER A 234 4.28 -8.25 10.82
N GLY A 235 5.42 -8.75 11.16
CA GLY A 235 6.53 -8.97 10.23
C GLY A 235 7.78 -8.24 10.73
N ASN A 236 8.88 -8.98 10.76
CA ASN A 236 10.15 -8.45 11.25
C ASN A 236 11.10 -8.24 10.08
N ILE A 237 11.88 -7.19 10.16
CA ILE A 237 12.99 -6.98 9.23
C ILE A 237 14.05 -8.07 9.43
N VAL A 238 14.14 -8.60 10.65
CA VAL A 238 15.07 -9.64 11.09
C VAL A 238 14.30 -10.79 11.73
N ALA A 239 14.93 -11.94 11.87
CA ALA A 239 14.34 -13.11 12.48
C ALA A 239 13.75 -12.82 13.88
N ALA A 240 12.60 -13.40 14.17
CA ALA A 240 11.93 -13.21 15.47
C ALA A 240 12.85 -13.56 16.63
N GLY A 241 12.85 -12.72 17.67
CA GLY A 241 13.64 -12.91 18.89
C GLY A 241 15.08 -12.42 18.84
N ALA A 242 15.56 -11.95 17.67
CA ALA A 242 16.88 -11.34 17.59
C ALA A 242 16.78 -9.83 17.89
N ASN A 243 17.73 -9.33 18.68
CA ASN A 243 17.91 -7.90 18.78
C ASN A 243 18.34 -7.35 17.43
N TYR A 244 17.69 -6.30 17.00
CA TYR A 244 18.00 -5.64 15.73
C TYR A 244 19.49 -5.25 15.64
N TYR A 245 20.02 -4.81 16.73
CA TYR A 245 21.43 -4.45 16.91
C TYR A 245 22.39 -5.63 16.61
N GLU A 246 22.08 -6.82 17.11
CA GLU A 246 22.93 -8.01 16.91
C GLU A 246 22.94 -8.44 15.44
N ASN A 247 21.85 -8.23 14.72
CA ASN A 247 21.74 -8.59 13.32
C ASN A 247 22.47 -7.62 12.37
N ILE A 248 22.59 -6.35 12.75
CA ILE A 248 23.38 -5.38 11.99
C ILE A 248 24.86 -5.73 11.92
N ASN A 249 25.37 -6.43 12.92
CA ASN A 249 26.77 -6.91 12.93
C ASN A 249 27.04 -8.03 11.93
N THR A 250 26.01 -8.59 11.29
CA THR A 250 26.18 -9.54 10.19
C THR A 250 26.33 -8.83 8.87
N ASN A 251 27.03 -9.43 7.91
CA ASN A 251 27.22 -8.85 6.58
C ASN A 251 25.89 -8.62 5.84
N THR A 252 24.83 -9.34 6.21
CA THR A 252 23.50 -9.30 5.58
C THR A 252 22.52 -8.39 6.29
N GLN A 253 22.95 -7.60 7.26
CA GLN A 253 22.10 -6.71 8.05
C GLN A 253 20.93 -7.45 8.75
N GLY A 254 21.15 -8.71 9.15
CA GLY A 254 20.17 -9.56 9.82
C GLY A 254 19.23 -10.33 8.91
N LEU A 255 19.43 -10.28 7.60
CA LEU A 255 18.68 -11.04 6.61
C LEU A 255 19.51 -12.22 6.09
N ALA A 256 18.85 -13.30 5.70
CA ALA A 256 19.47 -14.41 4.99
C ALA A 256 19.47 -14.13 3.49
N GLY A 257 20.45 -14.69 2.76
CA GLY A 257 20.49 -14.57 1.29
C GLY A 257 19.20 -15.08 0.61
N THR A 258 18.51 -16.04 1.24
CA THR A 258 17.22 -16.56 0.77
C THR A 258 16.11 -15.50 0.77
N ASP A 259 16.16 -14.51 1.65
CA ASP A 259 15.16 -13.45 1.73
C ASP A 259 15.21 -12.51 0.51
N TYR A 260 16.35 -12.46 -0.19
CA TYR A 260 16.54 -11.66 -1.40
C TYR A 260 16.08 -12.35 -2.68
N LEU A 261 15.95 -13.68 -2.68
CA LEU A 261 15.74 -14.47 -3.91
C LEU A 261 14.50 -14.03 -4.70
N ASN A 262 13.40 -13.80 -4.03
CA ASN A 262 12.15 -13.41 -4.69
C ASN A 262 12.23 -12.00 -5.29
N ALA A 263 12.80 -11.06 -4.54
CA ALA A 263 12.99 -9.68 -5.02
C ALA A 263 13.95 -9.62 -6.23
N LEU A 264 15.03 -10.37 -6.18
CA LEU A 264 15.97 -10.46 -7.30
C LEU A 264 15.35 -11.17 -8.50
N GLY A 265 14.59 -12.27 -8.28
CA GLY A 265 13.85 -12.97 -9.33
C GLY A 265 12.82 -12.08 -10.01
N LEU A 266 12.07 -11.29 -9.24
CA LEU A 266 11.12 -10.31 -9.78
C LEU A 266 11.83 -9.26 -10.64
N LEU A 267 12.92 -8.69 -10.16
CA LEU A 267 13.69 -7.67 -10.89
C LEU A 267 14.44 -8.22 -12.10
N ALA A 268 14.62 -9.54 -12.22
CA ALA A 268 15.20 -10.16 -13.40
C ALA A 268 14.27 -10.11 -14.63
N ASN A 269 12.99 -9.80 -14.45
CA ASN A 269 12.05 -9.63 -15.55
C ASN A 269 12.26 -8.30 -16.26
N ALA A 270 13.04 -8.31 -17.36
CA ALA A 270 13.36 -7.12 -18.13
C ALA A 270 12.15 -6.50 -18.88
N ASP A 271 11.04 -7.24 -19.02
CA ASP A 271 9.82 -6.73 -19.63
C ASP A 271 9.05 -5.80 -18.67
N GLU A 272 9.27 -5.94 -17.36
CA GLU A 272 8.64 -5.10 -16.35
C GLU A 272 9.59 -4.06 -15.76
N PHE A 273 10.89 -4.40 -15.60
CA PHE A 273 11.87 -3.55 -14.93
C PHE A 273 13.15 -3.42 -15.76
N GLN A 274 13.53 -2.18 -16.05
CA GLN A 274 14.76 -1.88 -16.78
C GLN A 274 15.66 -0.95 -15.94
N TYR A 275 16.87 -1.38 -15.68
CA TYR A 275 17.86 -0.64 -14.90
C TYR A 275 19.28 -0.98 -15.40
N ASN A 276 20.21 -0.05 -15.19
CA ASN A 276 21.60 -0.23 -15.65
C ASN A 276 22.46 -1.04 -14.66
N VAL A 277 22.17 -0.89 -13.37
CA VAL A 277 22.95 -1.52 -12.28
C VAL A 277 21.98 -1.95 -11.19
N ILE A 278 22.24 -3.13 -10.60
CA ILE A 278 21.57 -3.59 -9.38
C ILE A 278 22.59 -3.74 -8.26
N THR A 279 22.23 -3.36 -7.06
CA THR A 279 23.06 -3.52 -5.86
C THR A 279 22.25 -4.05 -4.68
N THR A 280 22.90 -4.89 -3.90
CA THR A 280 22.36 -5.49 -2.67
C THR A 280 23.30 -5.14 -1.51
N PRO A 281 23.20 -3.93 -0.93
CA PRO A 281 24.15 -3.50 0.08
C PRO A 281 24.12 -4.40 1.33
N GLY A 282 25.27 -4.96 1.68
CA GLY A 282 25.40 -5.82 2.86
C GLY A 282 25.03 -7.30 2.66
N LEU A 283 24.87 -7.75 1.41
CA LEU A 283 24.71 -9.17 1.07
C LEU A 283 26.06 -9.77 0.69
#